data_45b84d8a3f236b252d1af5d846cbf1c0
#
_entry.id   45b84d8a3f236b252d1af5d846cbf1c0
#
_cell.length_a   1.000
_cell.length_b   1.000
_cell.length_c   1.000
_cell.angle_alpha   90.00
_cell.angle_beta   90.00
_cell.angle_gamma   90.00
#
_symmetry.space_group_name_H-M   'P 1'
#
loop_
_entity.id
_entity.type
_entity.pdbx_description
1 polymer ?
#
loop_
_entity_poly.entity_id
_entity_poly.type
_entity_poly.pdbx_seq_one_letter_code
_entity_poly.pdbx_strand_id
1 'polypeptide(L)'
;MNNQMERKQVSTLGLMSSACAGMFVFGIVMAVLGAMLPSLFSRIQFNKSEAGSLFLYMNLAMLVMSVIFGPIVDRFGFKLFLIVCSLLVAASLFIFTYASTYSTILIAAVILGFGGGGLNGGTNALTSDIHPDKRSSALNLLGIFFGFGALTIPFLIGILLTHIGLRFILIFATLLGLVPLILFSVFPFPRPKHGQGFPLSQATKVIRHPLLWLCGFLLFFQSGNEFTIGGWISTYLNEYFHLTPMMASIILAGYWAAIMSGRLASIKIVKIFKNEKLVFVSAFLSLIGAIMIVTSSSKTIACLGVVLIGLGFAAIFPTTLAVVGGVFPAFSGTAFSFIFVIALAGGMIFPWLTGKIAQAYSIRQGLFIPVFNCSMIIILQIVIMKVMKKHRGVRL
;
A
#
# COMPACT_ATOMS: atom_id res chain seq x y z
N MET A 1 -27.79 29.13 -28.78
CA MET A 1 -26.83 29.93 -27.97
C MET A 1 -27.06 29.84 -26.46
N ASN A 2 -27.63 28.77 -25.89
CA ASN A 2 -27.92 28.69 -24.44
C ASN A 2 -27.52 27.35 -23.76
N ASN A 3 -26.68 26.52 -24.41
CA ASN A 3 -26.22 25.23 -23.82
C ASN A 3 -24.78 25.26 -23.23
N GLN A 4 -24.21 26.44 -23.07
CA GLN A 4 -22.85 26.61 -22.47
C GLN A 4 -22.85 27.15 -21.04
N MET A 5 -23.99 27.54 -20.46
CA MET A 5 -24.01 28.21 -19.16
C MET A 5 -24.27 27.34 -17.92
N GLU A 6 -24.40 26.03 -18.05
CA GLU A 6 -24.55 25.14 -16.90
C GLU A 6 -23.41 24.12 -16.75
N ARG A 7 -22.22 24.35 -17.26
CA ARG A 7 -21.03 23.72 -16.70
C ARG A 7 -20.78 24.36 -15.34
N LYS A 8 -21.51 23.89 -14.28
CA LYS A 8 -21.04 24.10 -12.92
C LYS A 8 -19.55 23.78 -12.91
N GLN A 9 -18.71 24.80 -12.72
CA GLN A 9 -17.25 24.64 -12.66
C GLN A 9 -16.97 23.55 -11.64
N VAL A 10 -16.59 22.37 -12.11
CA VAL A 10 -16.18 21.28 -11.23
C VAL A 10 -15.00 21.81 -10.44
N SER A 11 -15.16 22.00 -9.15
CA SER A 11 -14.10 22.52 -8.30
C SER A 11 -12.95 21.49 -8.26
N THR A 12 -11.97 21.67 -9.13
CA THR A 12 -10.79 20.78 -9.21
C THR A 12 -10.08 20.67 -7.84
N LEU A 13 -10.08 21.78 -7.07
CA LEU A 13 -9.54 21.79 -5.72
C LEU A 13 -10.38 20.91 -4.78
N GLY A 14 -11.72 20.99 -4.84
CA GLY A 14 -12.61 20.17 -4.01
C GLY A 14 -12.48 18.69 -4.32
N LEU A 15 -12.39 18.33 -5.60
CA LEU A 15 -12.15 16.93 -6.00
C LEU A 15 -10.77 16.43 -5.58
N MET A 16 -9.74 17.26 -5.72
CA MET A 16 -8.40 16.90 -5.27
C MET A 16 -8.33 16.71 -3.74
N SER A 17 -8.97 17.60 -2.97
CA SER A 17 -9.07 17.45 -1.51
C SER A 17 -9.82 16.17 -1.12
N SER A 18 -10.88 15.83 -1.84
CA SER A 18 -11.63 14.59 -1.64
C SER A 18 -10.78 13.35 -1.95
N ALA A 19 -10.01 13.38 -3.04
CA ALA A 19 -9.09 12.32 -3.41
C ALA A 19 -7.96 12.15 -2.37
N CYS A 20 -7.41 13.26 -1.86
CA CYS A 20 -6.43 13.25 -0.77
C CYS A 20 -7.00 12.63 0.51
N ALA A 21 -8.24 12.97 0.89
CA ALA A 21 -8.91 12.36 2.03
C ALA A 21 -9.13 10.86 1.83
N GLY A 22 -9.56 10.43 0.62
CA GLY A 22 -9.69 9.01 0.28
C GLY A 22 -8.36 8.27 0.37
N MET A 23 -7.27 8.89 -0.10
CA MET A 23 -5.94 8.30 -0.04
C MET A 23 -5.36 8.25 1.37
N PHE A 24 -5.68 9.24 2.22
CA PHE A 24 -5.38 9.22 3.65
C PHE A 24 -6.07 8.02 4.33
N VAL A 25 -7.36 7.81 4.04
CA VAL A 25 -8.11 6.66 4.57
C VAL A 25 -7.56 5.34 4.04
N PHE A 26 -7.12 5.27 2.78
CA PHE A 26 -6.42 4.09 2.28
C PHE A 26 -5.11 3.83 3.04
N GLY A 27 -4.38 4.87 3.46
CA GLY A 27 -3.23 4.73 4.35
C GLY A 27 -3.61 4.07 5.70
N ILE A 28 -4.74 4.48 6.29
CA ILE A 28 -5.29 3.82 7.50
C ILE A 28 -5.56 2.34 7.23
N VAL A 29 -6.21 2.00 6.11
CA VAL A 29 -6.49 0.60 5.72
C VAL A 29 -5.23 -0.25 5.72
N MET A 30 -4.13 0.28 5.18
CA MET A 30 -2.86 -0.45 5.07
C MET A 30 -2.18 -0.73 6.41
N ALA A 31 -2.37 0.14 7.40
CA ALA A 31 -1.65 0.06 8.66
C ALA A 31 -2.48 -0.52 9.83
N VAL A 32 -3.81 -0.40 9.77
CA VAL A 32 -4.68 -0.67 10.92
C VAL A 32 -4.59 -2.11 11.41
N LEU A 33 -4.60 -3.08 10.51
CA LEU A 33 -4.59 -4.51 10.90
C LEU A 33 -3.29 -4.88 11.62
N GLY A 34 -2.14 -4.48 11.09
CA GLY A 34 -0.84 -4.73 11.73
C GLY A 34 -0.68 -4.01 13.06
N ALA A 35 -1.17 -2.78 13.16
CA ALA A 35 -1.08 -1.99 14.39
C ALA A 35 -1.95 -2.54 15.53
N MET A 36 -3.15 -3.04 15.23
CA MET A 36 -4.07 -3.57 16.24
C MET A 36 -3.84 -5.06 16.58
N LEU A 37 -3.05 -5.79 15.76
CA LEU A 37 -2.90 -7.24 15.88
C LEU A 37 -2.45 -7.71 17.27
N PRO A 38 -1.45 -7.08 17.96
CA PRO A 38 -1.09 -7.47 19.34
C PRO A 38 -2.25 -7.34 20.31
N SER A 39 -3.07 -6.29 20.18
CA SER A 39 -4.25 -6.08 21.03
C SER A 39 -5.40 -7.02 20.68
N LEU A 40 -5.50 -7.48 19.43
CA LEU A 40 -6.49 -8.48 19.03
C LEU A 40 -6.16 -9.86 19.60
N PHE A 41 -4.90 -10.28 19.59
CA PHE A 41 -4.47 -11.55 20.20
C PHE A 41 -4.79 -11.63 21.71
N SER A 42 -4.70 -10.51 22.44
CA SER A 42 -5.07 -10.47 23.84
C SER A 42 -6.59 -10.46 24.10
N ARG A 43 -7.39 -10.06 23.10
CA ARG A 43 -8.84 -9.88 23.23
C ARG A 43 -9.64 -11.05 22.66
N ILE A 44 -9.14 -11.70 21.62
CA ILE A 44 -9.86 -12.72 20.83
C ILE A 44 -8.93 -13.90 20.62
N GLN A 45 -9.46 -15.11 20.84
CA GLN A 45 -8.70 -16.34 20.65
C GLN A 45 -8.62 -16.68 19.16
N PHE A 46 -7.45 -16.48 18.55
CA PHE A 46 -7.08 -16.95 17.23
C PHE A 46 -5.56 -17.06 17.13
N ASN A 47 -5.08 -17.89 16.21
CA ASN A 47 -3.67 -18.20 16.08
C ASN A 47 -2.97 -17.35 14.99
N LYS A 48 -1.63 -17.45 14.90
CA LYS A 48 -0.84 -16.67 13.92
C LYS A 48 -1.14 -17.05 12.47
N SER A 49 -1.47 -18.31 12.22
CA SER A 49 -1.89 -18.75 10.88
C SER A 49 -3.21 -18.09 10.46
N GLU A 50 -4.16 -17.97 11.38
CA GLU A 50 -5.42 -17.26 11.18
C GLU A 50 -5.18 -15.76 10.99
N ALA A 51 -4.28 -15.14 11.77
CA ALA A 51 -3.87 -13.76 11.56
C ALA A 51 -3.26 -13.53 10.16
N GLY A 52 -2.41 -14.44 9.71
CA GLY A 52 -1.90 -14.43 8.33
C GLY A 52 -2.99 -14.48 7.27
N SER A 53 -4.05 -15.27 7.53
CA SER A 53 -5.20 -15.38 6.64
C SER A 53 -6.02 -14.08 6.56
N LEU A 54 -6.03 -13.23 7.58
CA LEU A 54 -6.66 -11.90 7.50
C LEU A 54 -5.98 -11.03 6.43
N PHE A 55 -4.64 -11.03 6.37
CA PHE A 55 -3.90 -10.32 5.33
C PHE A 55 -4.13 -10.93 3.95
N LEU A 56 -4.19 -12.26 3.86
CA LEU A 56 -4.48 -12.98 2.62
C LEU A 56 -5.82 -12.51 2.03
N TYR A 57 -6.89 -12.63 2.80
CA TYR A 57 -8.24 -12.33 2.31
C TYR A 57 -8.48 -10.83 2.11
N MET A 58 -7.91 -9.97 2.95
CA MET A 58 -7.94 -8.51 2.76
C MET A 58 -7.28 -8.12 1.42
N ASN A 59 -6.08 -8.63 1.15
CA ASN A 59 -5.38 -8.30 -0.09
C ASN A 59 -6.01 -8.98 -1.32
N LEU A 60 -6.61 -10.16 -1.17
CA LEU A 60 -7.39 -10.79 -2.23
C LEU A 60 -8.60 -9.93 -2.61
N ALA A 61 -9.32 -9.39 -1.63
CA ALA A 61 -10.41 -8.46 -1.85
C ALA A 61 -9.94 -7.16 -2.54
N MET A 62 -8.77 -6.63 -2.14
CA MET A 62 -8.14 -5.49 -2.83
C MET A 62 -7.82 -5.82 -4.29
N LEU A 63 -7.27 -7.00 -4.55
CA LEU A 63 -6.93 -7.46 -5.91
C LEU A 63 -8.18 -7.55 -6.77
N VAL A 64 -9.23 -8.21 -6.27
CA VAL A 64 -10.51 -8.32 -6.98
C VAL A 64 -11.07 -6.93 -7.29
N MET A 65 -11.07 -6.03 -6.30
CA MET A 65 -11.56 -4.67 -6.51
C MET A 65 -10.71 -3.91 -7.54
N SER A 66 -9.38 -4.09 -7.55
CA SER A 66 -8.50 -3.44 -8.53
C SER A 66 -8.75 -3.89 -9.98
N VAL A 67 -9.29 -5.08 -10.17
CA VAL A 67 -9.66 -5.60 -11.50
C VAL A 67 -11.02 -5.07 -11.95
N ILE A 68 -11.99 -5.01 -11.03
CA ILE A 68 -13.39 -4.67 -11.39
C ILE A 68 -13.71 -3.18 -11.30
N PHE A 69 -12.86 -2.36 -10.65
CA PHE A 69 -13.16 -0.94 -10.43
C PHE A 69 -13.31 -0.16 -11.74
N GLY A 70 -12.47 -0.42 -12.75
CA GLY A 70 -12.51 0.27 -14.03
C GLY A 70 -13.88 0.19 -14.71
N PRO A 71 -14.39 -1.02 -15.02
CA PRO A 71 -15.74 -1.20 -15.56
C PRO A 71 -16.85 -0.58 -14.72
N ILE A 72 -16.74 -0.62 -13.38
CA ILE A 72 -17.74 -0.01 -12.48
C ILE A 72 -17.73 1.52 -12.61
N VAL A 73 -16.53 2.13 -12.60
CA VAL A 73 -16.37 3.58 -12.72
C VAL A 73 -16.81 4.07 -14.09
N ASP A 74 -16.50 3.35 -15.16
CA ASP A 74 -16.91 3.69 -16.53
C ASP A 74 -18.42 3.68 -16.68
N ARG A 75 -19.12 2.78 -16.00
CA ARG A 75 -20.57 2.63 -16.06
C ARG A 75 -21.32 3.56 -15.10
N PHE A 76 -20.87 3.63 -13.83
CA PHE A 76 -21.60 4.33 -12.75
C PHE A 76 -20.94 5.65 -12.33
N GLY A 77 -19.72 5.93 -12.83
CA GLY A 77 -18.95 7.12 -12.50
C GLY A 77 -18.16 7.00 -11.18
N PHE A 78 -17.19 7.88 -11.01
CA PHE A 78 -16.36 7.93 -9.82
C PHE A 78 -17.14 8.22 -8.53
N LYS A 79 -18.15 9.09 -8.58
CA LYS A 79 -18.85 9.58 -7.38
C LYS A 79 -19.44 8.44 -6.55
N LEU A 80 -20.36 7.67 -7.16
CA LEU A 80 -21.02 6.57 -6.47
C LEU A 80 -20.03 5.51 -6.01
N PHE A 81 -19.09 5.18 -6.88
CA PHE A 81 -18.05 4.19 -6.58
C PHE A 81 -17.22 4.56 -5.33
N LEU A 82 -16.70 5.79 -5.26
CA LEU A 82 -15.87 6.25 -4.15
C LEU A 82 -16.66 6.42 -2.84
N ILE A 83 -17.95 6.83 -2.92
CA ILE A 83 -18.85 6.87 -1.76
C ILE A 83 -19.04 5.46 -1.19
N VAL A 84 -19.34 4.47 -2.03
CA VAL A 84 -19.52 3.07 -1.59
C VAL A 84 -18.22 2.52 -0.99
N CYS A 85 -17.06 2.76 -1.61
CA CYS A 85 -15.78 2.31 -1.08
C CYS A 85 -15.46 2.95 0.28
N SER A 86 -15.74 4.24 0.46
CA SER A 86 -15.56 4.92 1.76
C SER A 86 -16.48 4.35 2.83
N LEU A 87 -17.73 4.06 2.48
CA LEU A 87 -18.69 3.43 3.38
C LEU A 87 -18.23 2.02 3.79
N LEU A 88 -17.70 1.22 2.84
CA LEU A 88 -17.16 -0.11 3.15
C LEU A 88 -16.00 -0.02 4.15
N VAL A 89 -15.06 0.93 3.97
CA VAL A 89 -13.96 1.13 4.92
C VAL A 89 -14.48 1.53 6.29
N ALA A 90 -15.38 2.51 6.38
CA ALA A 90 -15.95 2.94 7.64
C ALA A 90 -16.73 1.81 8.34
N ALA A 91 -17.55 1.06 7.60
CA ALA A 91 -18.28 -0.09 8.11
C ALA A 91 -17.34 -1.18 8.64
N SER A 92 -16.25 -1.48 7.92
CA SER A 92 -15.24 -2.44 8.38
C SER A 92 -14.58 -2.01 9.69
N LEU A 93 -14.14 -0.74 9.79
CA LEU A 93 -13.52 -0.20 11.00
C LEU A 93 -14.49 -0.25 12.19
N PHE A 94 -15.76 0.03 11.93
CA PHE A 94 -16.81 -0.10 12.94
C PHE A 94 -17.01 -1.56 13.37
N ILE A 95 -17.00 -2.52 12.44
CA ILE A 95 -17.11 -3.95 12.75
C ILE A 95 -15.91 -4.38 13.62
N PHE A 96 -14.68 -3.98 13.28
CA PHE A 96 -13.49 -4.27 14.10
C PHE A 96 -13.63 -3.77 15.55
N THR A 97 -14.32 -2.65 15.76
CA THR A 97 -14.54 -2.07 17.08
C THR A 97 -15.31 -3.02 18.01
N TYR A 98 -16.27 -3.76 17.47
CA TYR A 98 -17.17 -4.64 18.21
C TYR A 98 -16.91 -6.13 17.96
N ALA A 99 -15.93 -6.48 17.14
CA ALA A 99 -15.59 -7.86 16.84
C ALA A 99 -15.18 -8.61 18.09
N SER A 100 -15.79 -9.78 18.30
CA SER A 100 -15.53 -10.70 19.42
C SER A 100 -15.12 -12.11 18.96
N THR A 101 -15.19 -12.38 17.66
CA THR A 101 -14.84 -13.68 17.07
C THR A 101 -13.92 -13.51 15.88
N TYR A 102 -13.14 -14.54 15.57
CA TYR A 102 -12.27 -14.56 14.38
C TYR A 102 -13.06 -14.34 13.09
N SER A 103 -14.24 -15.00 12.95
CA SER A 103 -15.07 -14.87 11.76
C SER A 103 -15.52 -13.42 11.52
N THR A 104 -15.86 -12.69 12.58
CA THR A 104 -16.24 -11.27 12.48
C THR A 104 -15.06 -10.40 12.03
N ILE A 105 -13.83 -10.68 12.54
CA ILE A 105 -12.61 -9.98 12.10
C ILE A 105 -12.33 -10.31 10.65
N LEU A 106 -12.49 -11.56 10.23
CA LEU A 106 -12.24 -11.98 8.85
C LEU A 106 -13.19 -11.28 7.87
N ILE A 107 -14.47 -11.21 8.18
CA ILE A 107 -15.46 -10.48 7.37
C ILE A 107 -15.10 -9.01 7.30
N ALA A 108 -14.73 -8.39 8.43
CA ALA A 108 -14.28 -7.01 8.45
C ALA A 108 -13.03 -6.79 7.58
N ALA A 109 -12.05 -7.69 7.63
CA ALA A 109 -10.83 -7.60 6.81
C ALA A 109 -11.14 -7.68 5.31
N VAL A 110 -12.07 -8.56 4.89
CA VAL A 110 -12.52 -8.66 3.50
C VAL A 110 -13.22 -7.37 3.05
N ILE A 111 -14.14 -6.84 3.85
CA ILE A 111 -14.84 -5.57 3.56
C ILE A 111 -13.81 -4.42 3.48
N LEU A 112 -12.83 -4.39 4.39
CA LEU A 112 -11.74 -3.42 4.39
C LEU A 112 -10.94 -3.47 3.10
N GLY A 113 -10.64 -4.69 2.62
CA GLY A 113 -9.93 -4.91 1.37
C GLY A 113 -10.70 -4.37 0.15
N PHE A 114 -12.00 -4.66 0.04
CA PHE A 114 -12.83 -4.10 -1.04
C PHE A 114 -12.87 -2.58 -1.00
N GLY A 115 -13.15 -1.98 0.16
CA GLY A 115 -13.19 -0.53 0.30
C GLY A 115 -11.85 0.14 0.03
N GLY A 116 -10.77 -0.39 0.62
CA GLY A 116 -9.41 0.12 0.47
C GLY A 116 -8.88 0.01 -0.97
N GLY A 117 -9.08 -1.15 -1.63
CA GLY A 117 -8.70 -1.35 -3.02
C GLY A 117 -9.41 -0.38 -3.97
N GLY A 118 -10.71 -0.14 -3.73
CA GLY A 118 -11.49 0.81 -4.50
C GLY A 118 -11.09 2.27 -4.25
N LEU A 119 -10.81 2.65 -3.01
CA LEU A 119 -10.27 3.99 -2.71
C LEU A 119 -8.93 4.21 -3.40
N ASN A 120 -8.01 3.25 -3.31
CA ASN A 120 -6.71 3.35 -3.98
C ASN A 120 -6.87 3.52 -5.50
N GLY A 121 -7.54 2.60 -6.17
CA GLY A 121 -7.75 2.63 -7.62
C GLY A 121 -8.50 3.88 -8.08
N GLY A 122 -9.64 4.16 -7.43
CA GLY A 122 -10.53 5.24 -7.80
C GLY A 122 -9.94 6.63 -7.59
N THR A 123 -9.24 6.88 -6.45
CA THR A 123 -8.62 8.20 -6.20
C THR A 123 -7.44 8.48 -7.14
N ASN A 124 -6.61 7.47 -7.42
CA ASN A 124 -5.50 7.60 -8.38
C ASN A 124 -6.03 7.87 -9.80
N ALA A 125 -7.06 7.16 -10.23
CA ALA A 125 -7.68 7.35 -11.53
C ALA A 125 -8.34 8.73 -11.64
N LEU A 126 -9.16 9.12 -10.65
CA LEU A 126 -9.78 10.45 -10.59
C LEU A 126 -8.74 11.57 -10.66
N THR A 127 -7.69 11.49 -9.85
CA THR A 127 -6.61 12.49 -9.82
C THR A 127 -5.89 12.61 -11.15
N SER A 128 -5.67 11.48 -11.82
CA SER A 128 -5.06 11.45 -13.15
C SER A 128 -5.94 12.10 -14.22
N ASP A 129 -7.27 11.98 -14.07
CA ASP A 129 -8.24 12.54 -15.01
C ASP A 129 -8.43 14.05 -14.85
N ILE A 130 -8.39 14.55 -13.62
CA ILE A 130 -8.60 15.99 -13.33
C ILE A 130 -7.33 16.83 -13.46
N HIS A 131 -6.13 16.19 -13.50
CA HIS A 131 -4.84 16.88 -13.64
C HIS A 131 -3.99 16.28 -14.77
N PRO A 132 -4.42 16.30 -16.04
CA PRO A 132 -3.69 15.66 -17.14
C PRO A 132 -2.27 16.25 -17.32
N ASP A 133 -2.11 17.57 -17.21
CA ASP A 133 -0.83 18.27 -17.40
C ASP A 133 0.13 18.16 -16.22
N LYS A 134 -0.40 17.95 -14.99
CA LYS A 134 0.38 17.86 -13.74
C LYS A 134 0.19 16.52 -13.04
N ARG A 135 -0.09 15.46 -13.78
CA ARG A 135 -0.47 14.14 -13.29
C ARG A 135 0.53 13.59 -12.24
N SER A 136 1.83 13.65 -12.56
CA SER A 136 2.86 13.13 -11.64
C SER A 136 2.89 13.89 -10.32
N SER A 137 2.79 15.22 -10.34
CA SER A 137 2.77 16.04 -9.13
C SER A 137 1.53 15.78 -8.26
N ALA A 138 0.37 15.63 -8.90
CA ALA A 138 -0.89 15.35 -8.21
C ALA A 138 -0.90 13.96 -7.57
N LEU A 139 -0.38 12.93 -8.27
CA LEU A 139 -0.23 11.59 -7.70
C LEU A 139 0.79 11.53 -6.56
N ASN A 140 1.87 12.31 -6.63
CA ASN A 140 2.81 12.44 -5.51
C ASN A 140 2.15 13.05 -4.26
N LEU A 141 1.27 14.04 -4.43
CA LEU A 141 0.50 14.60 -3.33
C LEU A 141 -0.40 13.55 -2.68
N LEU A 142 -1.08 12.70 -3.46
CA LEU A 142 -1.83 11.56 -2.91
C LEU A 142 -0.92 10.61 -2.09
N GLY A 143 0.29 10.36 -2.55
CA GLY A 143 1.27 9.54 -1.84
C GLY A 143 1.67 10.10 -0.47
N ILE A 144 1.69 11.44 -0.32
CA ILE A 144 1.93 12.10 0.97
C ILE A 144 0.75 11.84 1.91
N PHE A 145 -0.49 12.04 1.45
CA PHE A 145 -1.68 11.77 2.26
C PHE A 145 -1.81 10.30 2.64
N PHE A 146 -1.46 9.37 1.75
CA PHE A 146 -1.33 7.96 2.07
C PHE A 146 -0.36 7.74 3.25
N GLY A 147 0.83 8.34 3.21
CA GLY A 147 1.83 8.21 4.28
C GLY A 147 1.32 8.72 5.62
N PHE A 148 0.65 9.87 5.64
CA PHE A 148 0.01 10.39 6.86
C PHE A 148 -1.07 9.44 7.38
N GLY A 149 -1.91 8.87 6.52
CA GLY A 149 -2.92 7.89 6.91
C GLY A 149 -2.31 6.62 7.51
N ALA A 150 -1.28 6.07 6.89
CA ALA A 150 -0.60 4.87 7.36
C ALA A 150 0.10 5.07 8.70
N LEU A 151 0.57 6.28 8.99
CA LEU A 151 1.16 6.63 10.28
C LEU A 151 0.11 6.83 11.37
N THR A 152 -1.10 7.30 11.03
CA THR A 152 -2.10 7.77 12.00
C THR A 152 -2.48 6.68 13.02
N ILE A 153 -2.88 5.49 12.58
CA ILE A 153 -3.38 4.47 13.53
C ILE A 153 -2.28 3.89 14.42
N PRO A 154 -1.11 3.48 13.90
CA PRO A 154 -0.01 3.07 14.77
C PRO A 154 0.39 4.13 15.79
N PHE A 155 0.42 5.40 15.38
CA PHE A 155 0.72 6.52 16.27
C PHE A 155 -0.33 6.70 17.37
N LEU A 156 -1.63 6.68 17.01
CA LEU A 156 -2.72 6.79 17.99
C LEU A 156 -2.74 5.63 18.98
N ILE A 157 -2.53 4.38 18.51
CA ILE A 157 -2.39 3.22 19.40
C ILE A 157 -1.18 3.42 20.31
N GLY A 158 -0.06 3.91 19.78
CA GLY A 158 1.18 4.14 20.51
C GLY A 158 1.08 5.15 21.66
N ILE A 159 0.17 6.12 21.57
CA ILE A 159 0.04 7.18 22.61
C ILE A 159 -1.24 7.10 23.43
N LEU A 160 -2.31 6.51 22.90
CA LEU A 160 -3.65 6.58 23.51
C LEU A 160 -4.19 5.23 24.00
N LEU A 161 -3.57 4.10 23.65
CA LEU A 161 -4.12 2.77 23.93
C LEU A 161 -4.46 2.56 25.41
N THR A 162 -3.58 3.00 26.32
CA THR A 162 -3.80 2.85 27.77
C THR A 162 -4.78 3.87 28.35
N HIS A 163 -4.97 5.02 27.67
CA HIS A 163 -5.84 6.09 28.17
C HIS A 163 -7.29 5.90 27.75
N ILE A 164 -7.54 5.53 26.49
CA ILE A 164 -8.90 5.44 25.95
C ILE A 164 -9.23 4.05 25.40
N GLY A 165 -8.24 3.14 25.30
CA GLY A 165 -8.40 1.79 24.77
C GLY A 165 -8.58 1.71 23.26
N LEU A 166 -8.38 0.50 22.70
CA LEU A 166 -8.44 0.23 21.27
C LEU A 166 -9.81 0.58 20.65
N ARG A 167 -10.89 0.35 21.42
CA ARG A 167 -12.27 0.60 20.96
C ARG A 167 -12.49 2.05 20.53
N PHE A 168 -12.07 3.01 21.33
CA PHE A 168 -12.25 4.44 21.02
C PHE A 168 -11.35 4.88 19.89
N ILE A 169 -10.13 4.31 19.77
CA ILE A 169 -9.23 4.57 18.63
C ILE A 169 -9.87 4.10 17.33
N LEU A 170 -10.51 2.92 17.32
CA LEU A 170 -11.18 2.40 16.11
C LEU A 170 -12.47 3.18 15.78
N ILE A 171 -13.21 3.68 16.79
CA ILE A 171 -14.33 4.60 16.56
C ILE A 171 -13.83 5.88 15.89
N PHE A 172 -12.73 6.45 16.38
CA PHE A 172 -12.12 7.62 15.77
C PHE A 172 -11.66 7.33 14.32
N ALA A 173 -11.04 6.18 14.08
CA ALA A 173 -10.68 5.74 12.74
C ALA A 173 -11.92 5.58 11.82
N THR A 174 -13.04 5.09 12.37
CA THR A 174 -14.32 5.01 11.64
C THR A 174 -14.81 6.41 11.24
N LEU A 175 -14.77 7.37 12.15
CA LEU A 175 -15.14 8.76 11.85
C LEU A 175 -14.24 9.39 10.78
N LEU A 176 -12.93 9.13 10.84
CA LEU A 176 -12.01 9.52 9.77
C LEU A 176 -12.35 8.86 8.43
N GLY A 177 -12.78 7.60 8.45
CA GLY A 177 -13.26 6.86 7.27
C GLY A 177 -14.50 7.47 6.61
N LEU A 178 -15.33 8.18 7.39
CA LEU A 178 -16.51 8.89 6.87
C LEU A 178 -16.17 10.24 6.21
N VAL A 179 -15.00 10.82 6.48
CA VAL A 179 -14.62 12.12 5.90
C VAL A 179 -14.63 12.10 4.38
N PRO A 180 -13.95 11.16 3.68
CA PRO A 180 -13.99 11.13 2.22
C PRO A 180 -15.41 10.84 1.69
N LEU A 181 -16.24 10.05 2.40
CA LEU A 181 -17.63 9.81 2.02
C LEU A 181 -18.41 11.12 1.94
N ILE A 182 -18.27 11.99 2.95
CA ILE A 182 -18.91 13.30 2.99
C ILE A 182 -18.40 14.18 1.84
N LEU A 183 -17.07 14.26 1.67
CA LEU A 183 -16.48 15.08 0.62
C LEU A 183 -16.88 14.61 -0.78
N PHE A 184 -16.86 13.31 -1.06
CA PHE A 184 -17.33 12.77 -2.34
C PHE A 184 -18.82 13.00 -2.56
N SER A 185 -19.63 13.09 -1.50
CA SER A 185 -21.07 13.37 -1.63
C SER A 185 -21.34 14.83 -1.99
N VAL A 186 -20.57 15.76 -1.41
CA VAL A 186 -20.78 17.22 -1.56
C VAL A 186 -20.29 17.73 -2.92
N PHE A 187 -19.09 17.32 -3.35
CA PHE A 187 -18.52 17.87 -4.58
C PHE A 187 -19.11 17.25 -5.84
N PRO A 188 -19.29 18.06 -6.91
CA PRO A 188 -19.73 17.56 -8.24
C PRO A 188 -18.57 16.84 -8.94
N PHE A 189 -18.85 15.72 -9.56
CA PHE A 189 -17.91 14.90 -10.31
C PHE A 189 -18.09 15.04 -11.83
N PRO A 190 -17.04 14.78 -12.65
CA PRO A 190 -17.17 14.65 -14.08
C PRO A 190 -18.13 13.50 -14.43
N ARG A 191 -18.83 13.62 -15.55
CA ARG A 191 -19.73 12.56 -16.07
C ARG A 191 -18.89 11.31 -16.42
N PRO A 192 -19.48 10.10 -16.31
CA PRO A 192 -18.84 8.86 -16.73
C PRO A 192 -18.34 8.97 -18.17
N LYS A 193 -17.15 8.50 -18.45
CA LYS A 193 -16.62 8.37 -19.80
C LYS A 193 -17.19 7.07 -20.35
N HIS A 194 -18.01 7.12 -21.39
CA HIS A 194 -18.40 5.90 -22.12
C HIS A 194 -17.12 5.27 -22.69
N GLY A 195 -16.80 4.07 -22.22
CA GLY A 195 -15.52 3.42 -22.48
C GLY A 195 -15.27 3.22 -23.98
N GLN A 196 -14.26 3.86 -24.52
CA GLN A 196 -13.66 3.41 -25.77
C GLN A 196 -12.92 2.11 -25.44
N GLY A 197 -13.32 1.02 -26.12
CA GLY A 197 -12.79 -0.31 -25.89
C GLY A 197 -11.25 -0.33 -25.94
N PHE A 198 -10.65 -0.95 -24.95
CA PHE A 198 -9.19 -1.11 -24.84
C PHE A 198 -8.70 -2.05 -25.96
N PRO A 199 -7.68 -1.70 -26.77
CA PRO A 199 -7.15 -2.56 -27.83
C PRO A 199 -6.36 -3.74 -27.23
N LEU A 200 -7.05 -4.85 -26.95
CA LEU A 200 -6.51 -6.07 -26.37
C LEU A 200 -5.29 -6.64 -27.10
N SER A 201 -5.24 -6.48 -28.44
CA SER A 201 -4.11 -6.96 -29.27
C SER A 201 -2.79 -6.23 -28.99
N GLN A 202 -2.83 -4.98 -28.56
CA GLN A 202 -1.63 -4.22 -28.22
C GLN A 202 -1.17 -4.48 -26.78
N ALA A 203 -2.12 -4.75 -25.87
CA ALA A 203 -1.83 -5.16 -24.49
C ALA A 203 -0.99 -6.44 -24.44
N THR A 204 -1.28 -7.42 -25.30
CA THR A 204 -0.54 -8.69 -25.32
C THR A 204 0.93 -8.53 -25.68
N LYS A 205 1.29 -7.56 -26.52
CA LYS A 205 2.71 -7.26 -26.87
C LYS A 205 3.47 -6.73 -25.65
N VAL A 206 2.85 -5.85 -24.86
CA VAL A 206 3.46 -5.28 -23.65
C VAL A 206 3.63 -6.37 -22.59
N ILE A 207 2.60 -7.19 -22.35
CA ILE A 207 2.63 -8.27 -21.36
C ILE A 207 3.70 -9.34 -21.67
N ARG A 208 4.01 -9.57 -22.94
CA ARG A 208 5.06 -10.53 -23.35
C ARG A 208 6.48 -10.01 -23.15
N HIS A 209 6.68 -8.73 -22.85
CA HIS A 209 8.03 -8.18 -22.74
C HIS A 209 8.73 -8.62 -21.44
N PRO A 210 9.93 -9.25 -21.49
CA PRO A 210 10.60 -9.80 -20.31
C PRO A 210 10.86 -8.80 -19.18
N LEU A 211 11.19 -7.54 -19.53
CA LEU A 211 11.44 -6.49 -18.54
C LEU A 211 10.21 -6.20 -17.68
N LEU A 212 9.00 -6.33 -18.25
CA LEU A 212 7.77 -6.12 -17.50
C LEU A 212 7.59 -7.18 -16.40
N TRP A 213 7.90 -8.43 -16.70
CA TRP A 213 7.87 -9.53 -15.75
C TRP A 213 8.95 -9.36 -14.67
N LEU A 214 10.17 -8.98 -15.05
CA LEU A 214 11.25 -8.73 -14.09
C LEU A 214 10.87 -7.62 -13.10
N CYS A 215 10.34 -6.49 -13.59
CA CYS A 215 9.85 -5.40 -12.74
C CYS A 215 8.61 -5.81 -11.94
N GLY A 216 7.70 -6.61 -12.51
CA GLY A 216 6.54 -7.15 -11.82
C GLY A 216 6.94 -8.04 -10.64
N PHE A 217 7.85 -8.99 -10.85
CA PHE A 217 8.36 -9.84 -9.77
C PHE A 217 9.19 -9.08 -8.75
N LEU A 218 9.94 -8.04 -9.16
CA LEU A 218 10.62 -7.16 -8.22
C LEU A 218 9.60 -6.51 -7.27
N LEU A 219 8.49 -5.99 -7.81
CA LEU A 219 7.43 -5.38 -7.00
C LEU A 219 6.57 -6.40 -6.25
N PHE A 220 6.48 -7.66 -6.70
CA PHE A 220 5.92 -8.78 -5.94
C PHE A 220 6.66 -8.97 -4.60
N PHE A 221 7.99 -9.05 -4.64
CA PHE A 221 8.79 -9.18 -3.42
C PHE A 221 8.74 -7.90 -2.58
N GLN A 222 8.75 -6.72 -3.22
CA GLN A 222 8.69 -5.44 -2.50
C GLN A 222 7.36 -5.24 -1.78
N SER A 223 6.23 -5.49 -2.43
CA SER A 223 4.91 -5.41 -1.79
C SER A 223 4.79 -6.45 -0.68
N GLY A 224 5.30 -7.66 -0.92
CA GLY A 224 5.38 -8.70 0.10
C GLY A 224 6.13 -8.22 1.35
N ASN A 225 7.22 -7.50 1.19
CA ASN A 225 7.97 -6.92 2.29
C ASN A 225 7.19 -5.83 3.03
N GLU A 226 6.61 -4.87 2.30
CA GLU A 226 5.85 -3.77 2.92
C GLU A 226 4.68 -4.30 3.76
N PHE A 227 3.91 -5.26 3.23
CA PHE A 227 2.81 -5.87 3.95
C PHE A 227 3.26 -6.79 5.09
N THR A 228 4.40 -7.49 4.95
CA THR A 228 4.93 -8.36 6.01
C THR A 228 5.42 -7.52 7.19
N ILE A 229 6.26 -6.51 6.94
CA ILE A 229 6.75 -5.62 8.01
C ILE A 229 5.59 -4.82 8.59
N GLY A 230 4.76 -4.18 7.76
CA GLY A 230 3.60 -3.41 8.20
C GLY A 230 2.60 -4.22 9.01
N GLY A 231 2.45 -5.51 8.70
CA GLY A 231 1.52 -6.41 9.34
C GLY A 231 2.05 -7.08 10.61
N TRP A 232 3.33 -7.45 10.65
CA TRP A 232 3.85 -8.34 11.68
C TRP A 232 4.86 -7.73 12.63
N ILE A 233 5.45 -6.56 12.30
CA ILE A 233 6.53 -5.99 13.12
C ILE A 233 6.08 -5.65 14.54
N SER A 234 4.85 -5.13 14.74
CA SER A 234 4.31 -4.85 16.07
C SER A 234 4.17 -6.12 16.90
N THR A 235 3.67 -7.19 16.30
CA THR A 235 3.55 -8.51 16.95
C THR A 235 4.91 -9.07 17.32
N TYR A 236 5.88 -8.98 16.40
CA TYR A 236 7.25 -9.42 16.67
C TYR A 236 7.91 -8.67 17.84
N LEU A 237 7.80 -7.36 17.84
CA LEU A 237 8.36 -6.53 18.91
C LEU A 237 7.69 -6.80 20.26
N ASN A 238 6.39 -7.05 20.24
CA ASN A 238 5.64 -7.39 21.46
C ASN A 238 5.99 -8.79 21.99
N GLU A 239 6.00 -9.82 21.14
CA GLU A 239 6.24 -11.19 21.56
C GLU A 239 7.72 -11.51 21.84
N TYR A 240 8.63 -11.08 20.96
CA TYR A 240 10.03 -11.46 21.06
C TYR A 240 10.84 -10.55 21.96
N PHE A 241 10.60 -9.23 21.95
CA PHE A 241 11.30 -8.26 22.79
C PHE A 241 10.49 -7.83 24.02
N HIS A 242 9.29 -8.37 24.21
CA HIS A 242 8.37 -8.04 25.31
C HIS A 242 8.07 -6.54 25.42
N LEU A 243 8.05 -5.83 24.29
CA LEU A 243 7.62 -4.44 24.25
C LEU A 243 6.11 -4.36 24.45
N THR A 244 5.65 -3.31 25.13
CA THR A 244 4.21 -3.07 25.24
C THR A 244 3.58 -2.85 23.87
N PRO A 245 2.29 -3.17 23.65
CA PRO A 245 1.60 -2.90 22.39
C PRO A 245 1.72 -1.44 21.95
N MET A 246 1.78 -0.50 22.90
CA MET A 246 2.00 0.93 22.63
C MET A 246 3.38 1.18 22.00
N MET A 247 4.45 0.69 22.65
CA MET A 247 5.82 0.86 22.13
C MET A 247 5.99 0.21 20.76
N ALA A 248 5.45 -1.00 20.59
CA ALA A 248 5.50 -1.72 19.32
C ALA A 248 4.77 -0.94 18.21
N SER A 249 3.65 -0.29 18.52
CA SER A 249 2.90 0.54 17.59
C SER A 249 3.61 1.87 17.26
N ILE A 250 4.30 2.49 18.21
CA ILE A 250 5.14 3.68 17.95
C ILE A 250 6.28 3.32 16.98
N ILE A 251 6.90 2.15 17.12
CA ILE A 251 7.97 1.72 16.23
C ILE A 251 7.40 1.44 14.82
N LEU A 252 6.20 0.86 14.73
CA LEU A 252 5.50 0.72 13.44
C LEU A 252 5.15 2.09 12.82
N ALA A 253 4.74 3.08 13.62
CA ALA A 253 4.57 4.44 13.14
C ALA A 253 5.90 5.03 12.61
N GLY A 254 7.00 4.76 13.31
CA GLY A 254 8.37 5.12 12.86
C GLY A 254 8.74 4.46 11.52
N TYR A 255 8.33 3.22 11.28
CA TYR A 255 8.50 2.56 9.97
C TYR A 255 7.79 3.30 8.84
N TRP A 256 6.51 3.66 9.02
CA TRP A 256 5.76 4.43 8.03
C TRP A 256 6.31 5.84 7.83
N ALA A 257 6.75 6.50 8.92
CA ALA A 257 7.43 7.78 8.86
C ALA A 257 8.77 7.69 8.09
N ALA A 258 9.52 6.62 8.27
CA ALA A 258 10.77 6.36 7.54
C ALA A 258 10.50 6.17 6.04
N ILE A 259 9.46 5.40 5.66
CA ILE A 259 9.04 5.28 4.25
C ILE A 259 8.69 6.65 3.67
N MET A 260 7.89 7.45 4.38
CA MET A 260 7.48 8.76 3.90
C MET A 260 8.66 9.72 3.75
N SER A 261 9.54 9.78 4.74
CA SER A 261 10.76 10.60 4.70
C SER A 261 11.71 10.17 3.59
N GLY A 262 11.89 8.86 3.40
CA GLY A 262 12.68 8.30 2.33
C GLY A 262 12.10 8.59 0.94
N ARG A 263 10.77 8.58 0.77
CA ARG A 263 10.09 9.01 -0.47
C ARG A 263 10.35 10.46 -0.79
N LEU A 264 10.26 11.36 0.20
CA LEU A 264 10.58 12.78 0.03
C LEU A 264 12.05 12.99 -0.34
N ALA A 265 12.98 12.29 0.32
CA ALA A 265 14.40 12.34 0.00
C ALA A 265 14.69 11.81 -1.41
N SER A 266 14.00 10.75 -1.84
CA SER A 266 14.20 10.13 -3.15
C SER A 266 13.89 11.05 -4.32
N ILE A 267 13.01 12.06 -4.15
CA ILE A 267 12.71 13.09 -5.16
C ILE A 267 13.98 13.88 -5.55
N LYS A 268 14.85 14.16 -4.57
CA LYS A 268 16.13 14.84 -4.82
C LYS A 268 17.20 13.87 -5.30
N ILE A 269 17.26 12.68 -4.70
CA ILE A 269 18.28 11.66 -4.97
C ILE A 269 18.17 11.12 -6.41
N VAL A 270 16.96 10.97 -6.95
CA VAL A 270 16.70 10.52 -8.33
C VAL A 270 17.29 11.45 -9.39
N LYS A 271 17.50 12.72 -9.07
CA LYS A 271 18.15 13.69 -9.97
C LYS A 271 19.66 13.47 -10.06
N ILE A 272 20.26 12.84 -9.07
CA ILE A 272 21.72 12.62 -8.95
C ILE A 272 22.07 11.19 -9.42
N PHE A 273 21.24 10.22 -9.06
CA PHE A 273 21.49 8.81 -9.36
C PHE A 273 20.53 8.29 -10.43
N LYS A 274 21.02 7.38 -11.29
CA LYS A 274 20.15 6.64 -12.21
C LYS A 274 19.14 5.80 -11.42
N ASN A 275 17.92 5.69 -11.93
CA ASN A 275 16.83 4.97 -11.29
C ASN A 275 17.23 3.54 -10.87
N GLU A 276 17.92 2.82 -11.75
CA GLU A 276 18.33 1.43 -11.50
C GLU A 276 19.33 1.31 -10.34
N LYS A 277 20.25 2.29 -10.22
CA LYS A 277 21.23 2.33 -9.11
C LYS A 277 20.55 2.68 -7.79
N LEU A 278 19.58 3.58 -7.83
CA LEU A 278 18.81 3.95 -6.64
C LEU A 278 18.04 2.73 -6.08
N VAL A 279 17.35 1.96 -6.92
CA VAL A 279 16.65 0.73 -6.50
C VAL A 279 17.62 -0.27 -5.90
N PHE A 280 18.80 -0.46 -6.50
CA PHE A 280 19.82 -1.38 -5.98
C PHE A 280 20.30 -0.99 -4.58
N VAL A 281 20.67 0.28 -4.39
CA VAL A 281 21.14 0.79 -3.08
C VAL A 281 20.02 0.70 -2.03
N SER A 282 18.80 1.04 -2.42
CA SER A 282 17.63 0.95 -1.54
C SER A 282 17.33 -0.49 -1.11
N ALA A 283 17.43 -1.46 -2.02
CA ALA A 283 17.24 -2.87 -1.72
C ALA A 283 18.35 -3.40 -0.78
N PHE A 284 19.60 -2.95 -0.98
CA PHE A 284 20.72 -3.32 -0.11
C PHE A 284 20.55 -2.74 1.30
N LEU A 285 20.13 -1.48 1.42
CA LEU A 285 19.79 -0.85 2.70
C LEU A 285 18.67 -1.61 3.43
N SER A 286 17.64 -2.02 2.67
CA SER A 286 16.53 -2.81 3.21
C SER A 286 16.99 -4.18 3.71
N LEU A 287 17.91 -4.83 2.99
CA LEU A 287 18.45 -6.13 3.39
C LEU A 287 19.20 -6.01 4.72
N ILE A 288 20.02 -4.97 4.89
CA ILE A 288 20.72 -4.71 6.16
C ILE A 288 19.70 -4.54 7.29
N GLY A 289 18.66 -3.70 7.09
CA GLY A 289 17.61 -3.52 8.08
C GLY A 289 16.87 -4.82 8.41
N ALA A 290 16.55 -5.64 7.42
CA ALA A 290 15.91 -6.94 7.62
C ALA A 290 16.78 -7.90 8.42
N ILE A 291 18.09 -7.97 8.12
CA ILE A 291 19.04 -8.78 8.87
C ILE A 291 19.13 -8.30 10.33
N MET A 292 19.25 -6.97 10.56
CA MET A 292 19.27 -6.41 11.91
C MET A 292 18.05 -6.81 12.73
N ILE A 293 16.85 -6.81 12.13
CA ILE A 293 15.60 -7.19 12.81
C ILE A 293 15.68 -8.66 13.27
N VAL A 294 16.09 -9.58 12.41
CA VAL A 294 15.97 -11.02 12.70
C VAL A 294 17.17 -11.60 13.43
N THR A 295 18.36 -11.02 13.32
CA THR A 295 19.58 -11.58 13.96
C THR A 295 19.86 -10.98 15.33
N SER A 296 19.43 -9.75 15.59
CA SER A 296 19.75 -9.05 16.84
C SER A 296 18.96 -9.61 18.04
N SER A 297 19.63 -9.70 19.16
CA SER A 297 19.03 -9.89 20.49
C SER A 297 18.80 -8.55 21.21
N SER A 298 19.30 -7.44 20.67
CA SER A 298 19.08 -6.09 21.20
C SER A 298 17.86 -5.45 20.59
N LYS A 299 16.89 -5.06 21.44
CA LYS A 299 15.68 -4.32 21.01
C LYS A 299 16.04 -3.03 20.27
N THR A 300 17.07 -2.32 20.70
CA THR A 300 17.49 -1.05 20.06
C THR A 300 17.98 -1.29 18.63
N ILE A 301 18.79 -2.34 18.41
CA ILE A 301 19.28 -2.69 17.07
C ILE A 301 18.13 -3.13 16.17
N ALA A 302 17.18 -3.92 16.70
CA ALA A 302 15.99 -4.31 15.95
C ALA A 302 15.12 -3.09 15.56
N CYS A 303 14.92 -2.14 16.48
CA CYS A 303 14.19 -0.89 16.18
C CYS A 303 14.89 -0.02 15.12
N LEU A 304 16.22 0.10 15.19
CA LEU A 304 17.01 0.77 14.14
C LEU A 304 16.87 0.04 12.80
N GLY A 305 16.86 -1.29 12.81
CA GLY A 305 16.58 -2.10 11.63
C GLY A 305 15.22 -1.81 11.01
N VAL A 306 14.18 -1.59 11.82
CA VAL A 306 12.82 -1.21 11.35
C VAL A 306 12.82 0.14 10.64
N VAL A 307 13.53 1.13 11.17
CA VAL A 307 13.67 2.44 10.52
C VAL A 307 14.47 2.31 9.22
N LEU A 308 15.56 1.56 9.25
CA LEU A 308 16.45 1.36 8.11
C LEU A 308 15.75 0.66 6.94
N ILE A 309 14.96 -0.39 7.23
CA ILE A 309 14.17 -1.09 6.21
C ILE A 309 13.09 -0.18 5.62
N GLY A 310 12.45 0.68 6.42
CA GLY A 310 11.49 1.66 5.96
C GLY A 310 12.11 2.69 5.00
N LEU A 311 13.27 3.23 5.33
CA LEU A 311 14.03 4.13 4.45
C LEU A 311 14.41 3.43 3.13
N GLY A 312 14.83 2.17 3.20
CA GLY A 312 15.16 1.39 2.01
C GLY A 312 13.95 1.11 1.12
N PHE A 313 12.80 0.74 1.67
CA PHE A 313 11.60 0.47 0.86
C PHE A 313 11.06 1.70 0.13
N ALA A 314 11.33 2.88 0.64
CA ALA A 314 10.74 4.14 0.17
C ALA A 314 10.86 4.39 -1.33
N ALA A 315 12.03 4.12 -1.91
CA ALA A 315 12.31 4.43 -3.31
C ALA A 315 12.06 3.26 -4.27
N ILE A 316 12.00 2.01 -3.80
CA ILE A 316 11.96 0.83 -4.67
C ILE A 316 10.71 0.85 -5.57
N PHE A 317 9.52 0.99 -4.97
CA PHE A 317 8.26 0.92 -5.71
C PHE A 317 8.12 2.06 -6.73
N PRO A 318 8.21 3.35 -6.36
CA PRO A 318 8.00 4.46 -7.29
C PRO A 318 9.08 4.51 -8.38
N THR A 319 10.33 4.17 -8.04
CA THR A 319 11.43 4.19 -9.02
C THR A 319 11.32 3.05 -10.03
N THR A 320 10.87 1.86 -9.62
CA THR A 320 10.60 0.75 -10.54
C THR A 320 9.48 1.09 -11.51
N LEU A 321 8.40 1.73 -11.03
CA LEU A 321 7.33 2.23 -11.91
C LEU A 321 7.84 3.30 -12.89
N ALA A 322 8.74 4.18 -12.45
CA ALA A 322 9.36 5.18 -13.35
C ALA A 322 10.19 4.52 -14.47
N VAL A 323 10.93 3.44 -14.16
CA VAL A 323 11.65 2.65 -15.18
C VAL A 323 10.67 2.06 -16.19
N VAL A 324 9.59 1.42 -15.73
CA VAL A 324 8.57 0.82 -16.60
C VAL A 324 7.87 1.87 -17.46
N GLY A 325 7.46 2.99 -16.88
CA GLY A 325 6.84 4.11 -17.61
C GLY A 325 7.76 4.70 -18.70
N GLY A 326 9.06 4.74 -18.44
CA GLY A 326 10.05 5.19 -19.43
C GLY A 326 10.27 4.20 -20.59
N VAL A 327 10.08 2.89 -20.36
CA VAL A 327 10.22 1.86 -21.40
C VAL A 327 8.93 1.70 -22.22
N PHE A 328 7.77 1.86 -21.57
CA PHE A 328 6.44 1.68 -22.19
C PHE A 328 5.60 2.98 -22.16
N PRO A 329 6.08 4.11 -22.70
CA PRO A 329 5.39 5.40 -22.57
C PRO A 329 4.00 5.40 -23.20
N ALA A 330 3.81 4.72 -24.34
CA ALA A 330 2.53 4.62 -25.02
C ALA A 330 1.52 3.68 -24.34
N PHE A 331 1.98 2.77 -23.46
CA PHE A 331 1.19 1.72 -22.83
C PHE A 331 1.42 1.67 -21.32
N SER A 332 1.80 2.78 -20.71
CA SER A 332 2.13 2.85 -19.28
C SER A 332 0.98 2.39 -18.38
N GLY A 333 -0.27 2.71 -18.74
CA GLY A 333 -1.45 2.27 -17.99
C GLY A 333 -1.57 0.73 -17.93
N THR A 334 -1.43 0.06 -19.07
CA THR A 334 -1.47 -1.41 -19.17
C THR A 334 -0.32 -2.04 -18.38
N ALA A 335 0.89 -1.50 -18.57
CA ALA A 335 2.08 -1.99 -17.90
C ALA A 335 1.96 -1.86 -16.37
N PHE A 336 1.45 -0.73 -15.87
CA PHE A 336 1.24 -0.51 -14.44
C PHE A 336 0.16 -1.41 -13.86
N SER A 337 -0.98 -1.55 -14.55
CA SER A 337 -2.06 -2.44 -14.10
C SER A 337 -1.57 -3.88 -13.96
N PHE A 338 -0.82 -4.37 -14.95
CA PHE A 338 -0.24 -5.71 -14.92
C PHE A 338 0.72 -5.89 -13.74
N ILE A 339 1.62 -4.92 -13.53
CA ILE A 339 2.59 -4.95 -12.42
C ILE A 339 1.86 -4.88 -11.07
N PHE A 340 0.82 -4.06 -10.93
CA PHE A 340 0.06 -3.96 -9.68
C PHE A 340 -0.62 -5.27 -9.29
N VAL A 341 -1.14 -6.03 -10.25
CA VAL A 341 -1.71 -7.37 -9.99
C VAL A 341 -0.64 -8.29 -9.42
N ILE A 342 0.55 -8.33 -10.02
CA ILE A 342 1.67 -9.15 -9.53
C ILE A 342 2.15 -8.67 -8.16
N ALA A 343 2.28 -7.36 -7.95
CA ALA A 343 2.68 -6.76 -6.68
C ALA A 343 1.71 -7.10 -5.55
N LEU A 344 0.39 -6.98 -5.78
CA LEU A 344 -0.64 -7.32 -4.80
C LEU A 344 -0.62 -8.81 -4.44
N ALA A 345 -0.32 -9.70 -5.39
CA ALA A 345 -0.14 -11.11 -5.10
C ALA A 345 1.01 -11.34 -4.09
N GLY A 346 2.10 -10.59 -4.18
CA GLY A 346 3.18 -10.60 -3.18
C GLY A 346 2.72 -10.12 -1.81
N GLY A 347 2.01 -8.99 -1.78
CA GLY A 347 1.40 -8.45 -0.56
C GLY A 347 0.36 -9.38 0.10
N MET A 348 -0.22 -10.29 -0.67
CA MET A 348 -1.13 -11.33 -0.21
C MET A 348 -0.38 -12.55 0.37
N ILE A 349 0.56 -13.09 -0.39
CA ILE A 349 1.22 -14.37 -0.12
C ILE A 349 2.19 -14.27 1.06
N PHE A 350 3.06 -13.25 1.10
CA PHE A 350 4.14 -13.21 2.09
C PHE A 350 3.69 -12.95 3.52
N PRO A 351 2.76 -12.03 3.84
CA PRO A 351 2.26 -11.90 5.21
C PRO A 351 1.51 -13.15 5.68
N TRP A 352 0.78 -13.83 4.77
CA TRP A 352 0.13 -15.11 5.07
C TRP A 352 1.16 -16.20 5.38
N LEU A 353 2.20 -16.33 4.55
CA LEU A 353 3.27 -17.30 4.76
C LEU A 353 4.03 -17.01 6.06
N THR A 354 4.26 -15.71 6.38
CA THR A 354 4.83 -15.29 7.66
C THR A 354 3.99 -15.81 8.84
N GLY A 355 2.67 -15.69 8.76
CA GLY A 355 1.77 -16.21 9.79
C GLY A 355 1.84 -17.73 9.93
N LYS A 356 1.93 -18.47 8.82
CA LYS A 356 2.11 -19.94 8.83
C LYS A 356 3.43 -20.36 9.49
N ILE A 357 4.54 -19.72 9.12
CA ILE A 357 5.87 -20.00 9.70
C ILE A 357 5.88 -19.58 11.18
N ALA A 358 5.30 -18.42 11.51
CA ALA A 358 5.22 -17.95 12.87
C ALA A 358 4.42 -18.88 13.79
N GLN A 359 3.40 -19.55 13.26
CA GLN A 359 2.60 -20.53 14.00
C GLN A 359 3.34 -21.86 14.15
N ALA A 360 4.03 -22.33 13.10
CA ALA A 360 4.72 -23.62 13.13
C ALA A 360 6.01 -23.58 13.97
N TYR A 361 6.68 -22.44 13.99
CA TYR A 361 8.00 -22.29 14.64
C TYR A 361 8.02 -21.09 15.58
N SER A 362 8.27 -19.88 15.05
CA SER A 362 8.28 -18.64 15.82
C SER A 362 8.07 -17.41 14.93
N ILE A 363 7.60 -16.30 15.52
CA ILE A 363 7.44 -15.03 14.79
C ILE A 363 8.78 -14.51 14.24
N ARG A 364 9.90 -14.75 14.95
CA ARG A 364 11.24 -14.41 14.47
C ARG A 364 11.60 -15.14 13.20
N GLN A 365 11.28 -16.44 13.11
CA GLN A 365 11.50 -17.24 11.89
C GLN A 365 10.61 -16.79 10.74
N GLY A 366 9.37 -16.39 11.01
CA GLY A 366 8.49 -15.80 9.99
C GLY A 366 9.09 -14.54 9.35
N LEU A 367 9.81 -13.73 10.14
CA LEU A 367 10.44 -12.50 9.65
C LEU A 367 11.75 -12.70 8.87
N PHE A 368 12.21 -13.94 8.63
CA PHE A 368 13.24 -14.20 7.61
C PHE A 368 12.71 -14.01 6.18
N ILE A 369 11.40 -13.98 5.98
CA ILE A 369 10.79 -13.68 4.67
C ILE A 369 11.28 -12.34 4.11
N PRO A 370 11.27 -11.21 4.83
CA PRO A 370 11.86 -9.97 4.34
C PRO A 370 13.34 -10.07 3.92
N VAL A 371 14.15 -10.88 4.61
CA VAL A 371 15.56 -11.11 4.22
C VAL A 371 15.63 -11.82 2.87
N PHE A 372 14.84 -12.88 2.69
CA PHE A 372 14.72 -13.60 1.43
C PHE A 372 14.24 -12.67 0.31
N ASN A 373 13.17 -11.93 0.54
CA ASN A 373 12.57 -11.03 -0.45
C ASN A 373 13.53 -9.90 -0.86
N CYS A 374 14.25 -9.28 0.10
CA CYS A 374 15.25 -8.26 -0.22
C CYS A 374 16.40 -8.84 -1.06
N SER A 375 16.82 -10.07 -0.78
CA SER A 375 17.84 -10.76 -1.59
C SER A 375 17.34 -11.00 -3.01
N MET A 376 16.09 -11.43 -3.18
CA MET A 376 15.47 -11.60 -4.50
C MET A 376 15.33 -10.27 -5.26
N ILE A 377 14.98 -9.17 -4.58
CA ILE A 377 14.94 -7.83 -5.18
C ILE A 377 16.32 -7.44 -5.71
N ILE A 378 17.38 -7.67 -4.95
CA ILE A 378 18.77 -7.37 -5.36
C ILE A 378 19.14 -8.19 -6.61
N ILE A 379 18.85 -9.49 -6.62
CA ILE A 379 19.12 -10.38 -7.77
C ILE A 379 18.37 -9.89 -9.02
N LEU A 380 17.07 -9.65 -8.89
CA LEU A 380 16.25 -9.15 -10.01
C LEU A 380 16.74 -7.79 -10.50
N GLN A 381 17.13 -6.89 -9.59
CA GLN A 381 17.65 -5.58 -9.96
C GLN A 381 18.97 -5.67 -10.74
N ILE A 382 19.86 -6.58 -10.37
CA ILE A 382 21.10 -6.86 -11.14
C ILE A 382 20.75 -7.32 -12.55
N VAL A 383 19.78 -8.21 -12.70
CA VAL A 383 19.32 -8.69 -14.02
C VAL A 383 18.72 -7.53 -14.83
N ILE A 384 17.85 -6.72 -14.22
CA ILE A 384 17.25 -5.53 -14.86
C ILE A 384 18.33 -4.57 -15.34
N MET A 385 19.35 -4.28 -14.52
CA MET A 385 20.47 -3.42 -14.91
C MET A 385 21.23 -3.95 -16.12
N LYS A 386 21.46 -5.27 -16.21
CA LYS A 386 22.12 -5.91 -17.36
C LYS A 386 21.26 -5.80 -18.63
N VAL A 387 19.96 -6.09 -18.53
CA VAL A 387 18.99 -5.99 -19.64
C VAL A 387 18.91 -4.55 -20.15
N MET A 388 18.78 -3.57 -19.25
CA MET A 388 18.71 -2.15 -19.61
C MET A 388 20.00 -1.65 -20.30
N LYS A 389 21.17 -2.10 -19.84
CA LYS A 389 22.46 -1.77 -20.48
C LYS A 389 22.53 -2.29 -21.92
N LYS A 390 22.07 -3.53 -22.16
CA LYS A 390 22.03 -4.12 -23.49
C LYS A 390 21.11 -3.35 -24.45
N HIS A 391 19.93 -2.93 -23.97
CA HIS A 391 18.98 -2.14 -24.78
C HIS A 391 19.49 -0.73 -25.10
N ARG A 392 20.27 -0.10 -24.22
CA ARG A 392 20.89 1.22 -24.48
C ARG A 392 22.04 1.12 -25.49
N GLY A 393 22.79 0.02 -25.51
CA GLY A 393 23.89 -0.21 -26.47
C GLY A 393 23.46 -0.56 -27.90
N VAL A 394 22.18 -0.89 -28.13
CA VAL A 394 21.60 -1.17 -29.44
C VAL A 394 20.98 0.09 -30.08
N ARG A 395 20.84 1.19 -29.31
CA ARG A 395 20.34 2.49 -29.82
C ARG A 395 21.46 3.51 -30.18
N LEU A 396 22.73 3.11 -30.11
CA LEU A 396 23.89 3.82 -30.60
C LEU A 396 24.43 3.11 -31.85
#